data_49450ba0b1611b34b9891bdf84ff8e87
#
_entry.id   49450ba0b1611b34b9891bdf84ff8e87
#
_cell.length_a   1.000
_cell.length_b   1.000
_cell.length_c   1.000
_cell.angle_alpha   90.00
_cell.angle_beta   90.00
_cell.angle_gamma   90.00
#
_symmetry.space_group_name_H-M   'P 1'
#
loop_
_entity.id
_entity.type
_entity.pdbx_description
1 polymer ?
#
loop_
_entity_poly.entity_id
_entity_poly.type
_entity_poly.pdbx_seq_one_letter_code
_entity_poly.pdbx_strand_id
1 'polypeptide(L)'
;MRAGGAGRALAERLLGLADEDAAAYGAFAAAMKLPRATDQEKEVRSAAIRAAAVTAAEVPLRTLEACRDLVVASEALAGRSNRNAASDLAVASRLAEAAAHGAAENVMVNLPALGDEERADELRGRMETLLAEVADHAESTRAFVELSELRDPEPEPVSAEPKPRPA
;
A
#
# COMPACT_ATOMS: atom_id res chain seq x y z
N MET A 1 -7.75 7.58 -17.66
CA MET A 1 -6.62 6.61 -17.82
C MET A 1 -7.24 5.25 -18.15
N ARG A 2 -6.75 4.49 -19.14
CA ARG A 2 -7.31 3.17 -19.42
C ARG A 2 -6.96 2.22 -18.28
N ALA A 3 -7.90 1.41 -17.79
CA ALA A 3 -7.74 0.48 -16.65
C ALA A 3 -6.47 -0.38 -16.71
N GLY A 4 -6.07 -0.86 -17.90
CA GLY A 4 -4.83 -1.61 -18.09
C GLY A 4 -3.54 -0.82 -17.80
N GLY A 5 -3.56 0.50 -17.92
CA GLY A 5 -2.42 1.36 -17.55
C GLY A 5 -2.28 1.51 -16.04
N ALA A 6 -3.39 1.64 -15.32
CA ALA A 6 -3.38 1.77 -13.86
C ALA A 6 -2.88 0.47 -13.19
N GLY A 7 -3.35 -0.69 -13.64
CA GLY A 7 -2.90 -1.97 -13.10
C GLY A 7 -1.41 -2.22 -13.30
N ARG A 8 -0.84 -1.84 -14.47
CA ARG A 8 0.60 -1.95 -14.71
C ARG A 8 1.40 -1.03 -13.80
N ALA A 9 0.98 0.22 -13.64
CA ALA A 9 1.65 1.17 -12.75
C ALA A 9 1.63 0.71 -11.28
N LEU A 10 0.53 0.09 -10.81
CA LEU A 10 0.46 -0.51 -9.48
C LEU A 10 1.41 -1.71 -9.33
N ALA A 11 1.51 -2.55 -10.34
CA ALA A 11 2.45 -3.67 -10.33
C ALA A 11 3.92 -3.19 -10.27
N GLU A 12 4.28 -2.19 -11.07
CA GLU A 12 5.61 -1.57 -11.03
C GLU A 12 5.90 -0.91 -9.67
N ARG A 13 4.91 -0.22 -9.09
CA ARG A 13 5.02 0.36 -7.74
C ARG A 13 5.27 -0.72 -6.68
N LEU A 14 4.51 -1.82 -6.70
CA LEU A 14 4.68 -2.91 -5.73
C LEU A 14 6.04 -3.61 -5.86
N LEU A 15 6.54 -3.80 -7.06
CA LEU A 15 7.89 -4.34 -7.29
C LEU A 15 8.97 -3.41 -6.73
N GLY A 16 8.86 -2.10 -6.97
CA GLY A 16 9.78 -1.12 -6.40
C GLY A 16 9.74 -1.09 -4.87
N LEU A 17 8.56 -1.22 -4.26
CA LEU A 17 8.41 -1.29 -2.80
C LEU A 17 9.05 -2.54 -2.20
N ALA A 18 9.06 -3.68 -2.90
CA ALA A 18 9.76 -4.88 -2.46
C ALA A 18 11.29 -4.67 -2.38
N ASP A 19 11.87 -3.97 -3.35
CA ASP A 19 13.30 -3.61 -3.33
C ASP A 19 13.60 -2.60 -2.21
N GLU A 20 12.72 -1.62 -1.99
CA GLU A 20 12.85 -0.65 -0.91
C GLU A 20 12.76 -1.32 0.47
N ASP A 21 11.87 -2.30 0.65
CA ASP A 21 11.74 -3.06 1.90
C ASP A 21 13.01 -3.86 2.22
N ALA A 22 13.55 -4.54 1.23
CA ALA A 22 14.83 -5.24 1.35
C ALA A 22 15.98 -4.29 1.74
N ALA A 23 16.03 -3.09 1.16
CA ALA A 23 17.01 -2.07 1.50
C ALA A 23 16.81 -1.52 2.92
N ALA A 24 15.57 -1.26 3.34
CA ALA A 24 15.22 -0.79 4.69
C ALA A 24 15.62 -1.82 5.76
N TYR A 25 15.33 -3.10 5.53
CA TYR A 25 15.79 -4.18 6.40
C TYR A 25 17.32 -4.24 6.48
N GLY A 26 18.03 -4.11 5.36
CA GLY A 26 19.48 -4.06 5.30
C GLY A 26 20.07 -2.91 6.14
N ALA A 27 19.48 -1.73 6.05
CA ALA A 27 19.87 -0.55 6.83
C ALA A 27 19.65 -0.76 8.34
N PHE A 28 18.50 -1.31 8.72
CA PHE A 28 18.20 -1.65 10.11
C PHE A 28 19.18 -2.69 10.67
N ALA A 29 19.44 -3.76 9.91
CA ALA A 29 20.41 -4.78 10.31
C ALA A 29 21.83 -4.25 10.43
N ALA A 30 22.23 -3.28 9.61
CA ALA A 30 23.52 -2.60 9.70
C ALA A 30 23.59 -1.73 10.97
N ALA A 31 22.55 -0.96 11.30
CA ALA A 31 22.47 -0.16 12.52
C ALA A 31 22.58 -1.04 13.77
N MET A 32 21.96 -2.21 13.77
CA MET A 32 22.05 -3.17 14.88
C MET A 32 23.46 -3.71 15.13
N LYS A 33 24.34 -3.68 14.15
CA LYS A 33 25.74 -4.14 14.25
C LYS A 33 26.73 -3.05 14.70
N LEU A 34 26.28 -1.80 14.85
CA LEU A 34 27.13 -0.71 15.31
C LEU A 34 27.71 -0.99 16.71
N PRO A 35 28.91 -0.49 17.01
CA PRO A 35 29.57 -0.61 18.34
C PRO A 35 28.65 -0.15 19.47
N ARG A 36 28.85 -0.71 20.68
CA ARG A 36 28.06 -0.39 21.89
C ARG A 36 28.86 -0.48 23.18
N ALA A 37 30.20 -0.36 23.11
CA ALA A 37 31.05 -0.50 24.26
C ALA A 37 31.05 0.76 25.14
N THR A 38 31.07 1.95 24.53
CA THR A 38 31.05 3.25 25.21
C THR A 38 29.64 3.85 25.18
N ASP A 39 29.37 4.84 26.04
CA ASP A 39 28.07 5.53 26.06
C ASP A 39 27.83 6.32 24.77
N GLN A 40 28.88 6.92 24.20
CA GLN A 40 28.82 7.58 22.90
C GLN A 40 28.46 6.59 21.78
N GLU A 41 29.06 5.41 21.76
CA GLU A 41 28.71 4.37 20.78
C GLU A 41 27.25 3.89 20.91
N LYS A 42 26.77 3.71 22.16
CA LYS A 42 25.36 3.35 22.43
C LYS A 42 24.41 4.42 21.92
N GLU A 43 24.72 5.70 22.11
CA GLU A 43 23.91 6.81 21.63
C GLU A 43 23.86 6.86 20.11
N VAL A 44 25.02 6.78 19.44
CA VAL A 44 25.10 6.73 17.96
C VAL A 44 24.32 5.54 17.41
N ARG A 45 24.49 4.36 18.00
CA ARG A 45 23.78 3.15 17.61
C ARG A 45 22.27 3.30 17.78
N SER A 46 21.82 3.81 18.93
CA SER A 46 20.39 4.02 19.19
C SER A 46 19.76 5.01 18.21
N ALA A 47 20.46 6.09 17.90
CA ALA A 47 20.01 7.05 16.90
C ALA A 47 19.90 6.42 15.50
N ALA A 48 20.89 5.62 15.10
CA ALA A 48 20.88 4.92 13.82
C ALA A 48 19.75 3.89 13.74
N ILE A 49 19.48 3.14 14.81
CA ILE A 49 18.35 2.18 14.87
C ILE A 49 17.03 2.91 14.73
N ARG A 50 16.80 4.00 15.47
CA ARG A 50 15.57 4.78 15.35
C ARG A 50 15.37 5.32 13.92
N ALA A 51 16.41 5.88 13.32
CA ALA A 51 16.34 6.39 11.95
C ALA A 51 16.02 5.29 10.93
N ALA A 52 16.64 4.11 11.07
CA ALA A 52 16.34 2.97 10.19
C ALA A 52 14.93 2.41 10.42
N ALA A 53 14.44 2.40 11.67
CA ALA A 53 13.11 1.92 12.02
C ALA A 53 12.01 2.76 11.38
N VAL A 54 12.19 4.07 11.23
CA VAL A 54 11.23 4.94 10.53
C VAL A 54 11.03 4.43 9.11
N THR A 55 12.10 4.24 8.34
CA THR A 55 12.01 3.73 6.97
C THR A 55 11.43 2.32 6.93
N ALA A 56 11.85 1.44 7.86
CA ALA A 56 11.35 0.07 7.95
C ALA A 56 9.84 -0.02 8.29
N ALA A 57 9.26 1.01 8.92
CA ALA A 57 7.81 1.10 9.16
C ALA A 57 7.08 1.78 8.00
N GLU A 58 7.66 2.80 7.36
CA GLU A 58 7.01 3.56 6.29
C GLU A 58 6.94 2.80 4.96
N VAL A 59 7.93 1.96 4.64
CA VAL A 59 7.90 1.18 3.39
C VAL A 59 6.73 0.20 3.36
N PRO A 60 6.51 -0.66 4.36
CA PRO A 60 5.34 -1.53 4.37
C PRO A 60 4.00 -0.75 4.46
N LEU A 61 3.96 0.43 5.08
CA LEU A 61 2.77 1.28 5.04
C LEU A 61 2.44 1.75 3.61
N ARG A 62 3.44 2.09 2.80
CA ARG A 62 3.26 2.41 1.37
C ARG A 62 2.86 1.18 0.55
N THR A 63 3.27 -0.01 0.95
CA THR A 63 2.80 -1.26 0.36
C THR A 63 1.32 -1.47 0.64
N LEU A 64 0.87 -1.22 1.87
CA LEU A 64 -0.54 -1.26 2.25
C LEU A 64 -1.37 -0.23 1.45
N GLU A 65 -0.88 0.98 1.24
CA GLU A 65 -1.50 1.99 0.36
C GLU A 65 -1.65 1.47 -1.08
N ALA A 66 -0.63 0.81 -1.62
CA ALA A 66 -0.70 0.24 -2.97
C ALA A 66 -1.71 -0.92 -3.06
N CYS A 67 -1.84 -1.72 -2.00
CA CYS A 67 -2.87 -2.76 -1.88
C CYS A 67 -4.29 -2.14 -1.86
N ARG A 68 -4.48 -1.05 -1.11
CA ARG A 68 -5.73 -0.29 -1.11
C ARG A 68 -6.07 0.22 -2.51
N ASP A 69 -5.11 0.84 -3.20
CA ASP A 69 -5.31 1.33 -4.55
C ASP A 69 -5.69 0.19 -5.53
N LEU A 70 -5.16 -1.02 -5.30
CA LEU A 70 -5.48 -2.19 -6.11
C LEU A 70 -6.91 -2.68 -5.88
N VAL A 71 -7.39 -2.75 -4.63
CA VAL A 71 -8.79 -3.17 -4.36
C VAL A 71 -9.78 -2.12 -4.85
N VAL A 72 -9.48 -0.83 -4.73
CA VAL A 72 -10.28 0.26 -5.31
C VAL A 72 -10.38 0.12 -6.83
N ALA A 73 -9.27 -0.15 -7.51
CA ALA A 73 -9.26 -0.36 -8.95
C ALA A 73 -10.04 -1.64 -9.36
N SER A 74 -9.96 -2.70 -8.56
CA SER A 74 -10.70 -3.95 -8.78
C SER A 74 -12.20 -3.74 -8.63
N GLU A 75 -12.65 -3.02 -7.61
CA GLU A 75 -14.05 -2.68 -7.39
C GLU A 75 -14.60 -1.80 -8.54
N ALA A 76 -13.83 -0.82 -9.00
CA ALA A 76 -14.21 0.02 -10.12
C ALA A 76 -14.48 -0.78 -11.40
N LEU A 77 -13.82 -1.93 -11.58
CA LEU A 77 -13.99 -2.82 -12.72
C LEU A 77 -15.09 -3.88 -12.52
N ALA A 78 -15.43 -4.21 -11.26
CA ALA A 78 -16.44 -5.22 -10.95
C ALA A 78 -17.81 -4.80 -11.48
N GLY A 79 -18.45 -5.70 -12.24
CA GLY A 79 -19.73 -5.43 -12.92
C GLY A 79 -19.65 -4.52 -14.15
N ARG A 80 -18.47 -3.94 -14.46
CA ARG A 80 -18.27 -3.04 -15.62
C ARG A 80 -17.31 -3.59 -16.67
N SER A 81 -16.52 -4.57 -16.31
CA SER A 81 -15.54 -5.20 -17.21
C SER A 81 -16.10 -6.45 -17.87
N ASN A 82 -15.26 -7.12 -18.68
CA ASN A 82 -15.62 -8.39 -19.30
C ASN A 82 -16.01 -9.43 -18.24
N ARG A 83 -17.20 -10.01 -18.34
CA ARG A 83 -17.73 -11.02 -17.41
C ARG A 83 -16.79 -12.23 -17.25
N ASN A 84 -16.06 -12.58 -18.31
CA ASN A 84 -15.11 -13.70 -18.27
C ASN A 84 -13.87 -13.40 -17.38
N ALA A 85 -13.62 -12.13 -17.05
CA ALA A 85 -12.56 -11.71 -16.15
C ALA A 85 -13.07 -11.46 -14.71
N ALA A 86 -14.32 -11.74 -14.40
CA ALA A 86 -14.88 -11.49 -13.07
C ALA A 86 -14.15 -12.30 -11.97
N SER A 87 -13.85 -13.57 -12.24
CA SER A 87 -13.07 -14.41 -11.33
C SER A 87 -11.67 -13.85 -11.05
N ASP A 88 -11.03 -13.24 -12.04
CA ASP A 88 -9.70 -12.64 -11.89
C ASP A 88 -9.74 -11.43 -10.94
N LEU A 89 -10.82 -10.63 -10.98
CA LEU A 89 -11.04 -9.53 -10.05
C LEU A 89 -11.24 -10.03 -8.62
N ALA A 90 -12.00 -11.10 -8.43
CA ALA A 90 -12.18 -11.72 -7.11
C ALA A 90 -10.86 -12.28 -6.56
N VAL A 91 -10.03 -12.89 -7.39
CA VAL A 91 -8.69 -13.35 -7.00
C VAL A 91 -7.78 -12.17 -6.68
N ALA A 92 -7.76 -11.12 -7.51
CA ALA A 92 -6.95 -9.93 -7.28
C ALA A 92 -7.31 -9.25 -5.95
N SER A 93 -8.61 -9.13 -5.62
CA SER A 93 -9.06 -8.54 -4.35
C SER A 93 -8.58 -9.35 -3.14
N ARG A 94 -8.65 -10.69 -3.19
CA ARG A 94 -8.18 -11.57 -2.10
C ARG A 94 -6.66 -11.51 -1.91
N LEU A 95 -5.90 -11.48 -3.01
CA LEU A 95 -4.45 -11.36 -2.94
C LEU A 95 -4.01 -10.01 -2.38
N ALA A 96 -4.68 -8.92 -2.79
CA ALA A 96 -4.41 -7.59 -2.27
C ALA A 96 -4.75 -7.49 -0.77
N GLU A 97 -5.87 -8.06 -0.32
CA GLU A 97 -6.26 -8.11 1.08
C GLU A 97 -5.23 -8.90 1.93
N ALA A 98 -4.80 -10.07 1.46
CA ALA A 98 -3.76 -10.85 2.14
C ALA A 98 -2.42 -10.11 2.20
N ALA A 99 -2.01 -9.45 1.10
CA ALA A 99 -0.79 -8.65 1.06
C ALA A 99 -0.86 -7.42 1.98
N ALA A 100 -2.04 -6.80 2.08
CA ALA A 100 -2.30 -5.69 2.99
C ALA A 100 -2.11 -6.08 4.46
N HIS A 101 -2.65 -7.22 4.86
CA HIS A 101 -2.43 -7.76 6.21
C HIS A 101 -0.95 -8.05 6.47
N GLY A 102 -0.25 -8.68 5.53
CA GLY A 102 1.20 -8.91 5.65
C GLY A 102 2.00 -7.62 5.79
N ALA A 103 1.65 -6.58 5.03
CA ALA A 103 2.27 -5.27 5.16
C ALA A 103 1.97 -4.61 6.51
N ALA A 104 0.75 -4.74 7.02
CA ALA A 104 0.37 -4.22 8.34
C ALA A 104 1.18 -4.88 9.48
N GLU A 105 1.38 -6.19 9.43
CA GLU A 105 2.25 -6.89 10.39
C GLU A 105 3.70 -6.35 10.34
N ASN A 106 4.21 -6.05 9.14
CA ASN A 106 5.53 -5.44 8.99
C ASN A 106 5.59 -4.00 9.50
N VAL A 107 4.52 -3.21 9.40
CA VAL A 107 4.45 -1.91 10.10
C VAL A 107 4.56 -2.14 11.60
N MET A 108 3.69 -2.98 12.17
CA MET A 108 3.57 -3.21 13.62
C MET A 108 4.87 -3.68 14.26
N VAL A 109 5.60 -4.59 13.62
CA VAL A 109 6.85 -5.13 14.17
C VAL A 109 7.97 -4.07 14.28
N ASN A 110 7.90 -3.02 13.46
CA ASN A 110 8.90 -1.95 13.42
C ASN A 110 8.57 -0.77 14.36
N LEU A 111 7.29 -0.55 14.77
CA LEU A 111 6.89 0.57 15.63
C LEU A 111 7.68 0.68 16.94
N PRO A 112 7.96 -0.40 17.70
CA PRO A 112 8.68 -0.29 18.96
C PRO A 112 10.10 0.26 18.82
N ALA A 113 10.75 0.08 17.68
CA ALA A 113 12.11 0.54 17.43
C ALA A 113 12.20 2.04 17.06
N LEU A 114 11.07 2.70 16.81
CA LEU A 114 11.02 4.15 16.55
C LEU A 114 11.51 4.97 17.75
N GLY A 115 11.17 4.53 18.98
CA GLY A 115 11.47 5.27 20.20
C GLY A 115 10.72 6.60 20.30
N ASP A 116 9.61 6.74 19.58
CA ASP A 116 8.72 7.88 19.49
C ASP A 116 7.28 7.35 19.46
N GLU A 117 6.57 7.48 20.59
CA GLU A 117 5.21 6.94 20.75
C GLU A 117 4.18 7.69 19.89
N GLU A 118 4.32 9.02 19.78
CA GLU A 118 3.39 9.83 18.98
C GLU A 118 3.45 9.42 17.50
N ARG A 119 4.67 9.25 16.98
CA ARG A 119 4.88 8.76 15.61
C ARG A 119 4.42 7.33 15.41
N ALA A 120 4.63 6.46 16.40
CA ALA A 120 4.14 5.08 16.35
C ALA A 120 2.60 5.02 16.30
N ASP A 121 1.92 5.84 17.10
CA ASP A 121 0.46 5.92 17.11
C ASP A 121 -0.10 6.50 15.81
N GLU A 122 0.55 7.52 15.23
CA GLU A 122 0.21 8.06 13.92
C GLU A 122 0.25 6.97 12.83
N LEU A 123 1.37 6.24 12.74
CA LEU A 123 1.54 5.17 11.74
C LEU A 123 0.53 4.04 11.95
N ARG A 124 0.25 3.67 13.21
CA ARG A 124 -0.75 2.67 13.57
C ARG A 124 -2.15 3.10 13.11
N GLY A 125 -2.55 4.32 13.40
CA GLY A 125 -3.87 4.85 13.01
C GLY A 125 -4.05 4.90 11.48
N ARG A 126 -3.00 5.28 10.74
CA ARG A 126 -3.02 5.23 9.27
C ARG A 126 -3.14 3.79 8.75
N MET A 127 -2.38 2.86 9.32
CA MET A 127 -2.44 1.44 8.98
C MET A 127 -3.84 0.87 9.20
N GLU A 128 -4.45 1.12 10.35
CA GLU A 128 -5.80 0.63 10.68
C GLU A 128 -6.86 1.18 9.72
N THR A 129 -6.77 2.47 9.38
CA THR A 129 -7.66 3.09 8.39
C THR A 129 -7.53 2.43 7.03
N LEU A 130 -6.30 2.22 6.55
CA LEU A 130 -6.06 1.58 5.25
C LEU A 130 -6.52 0.13 5.22
N LEU A 131 -6.36 -0.63 6.32
CA LEU A 131 -6.87 -2.00 6.41
C LEU A 131 -8.40 -2.05 6.31
N ALA A 132 -9.10 -1.13 6.98
CA ALA A 132 -10.56 -1.04 6.88
C ALA A 132 -10.98 -0.72 5.43
N GLU A 133 -10.35 0.25 4.77
CA GLU A 133 -10.61 0.57 3.36
C GLU A 133 -10.38 -0.64 2.45
N VAL A 134 -9.28 -1.39 2.66
CA VAL A 134 -8.97 -2.61 1.88
C VAL A 134 -10.06 -3.65 2.06
N ALA A 135 -10.50 -3.92 3.28
CA ALA A 135 -11.53 -4.90 3.58
C ALA A 135 -12.86 -4.54 2.90
N ASP A 136 -13.31 -3.29 3.02
CA ASP A 136 -14.56 -2.79 2.45
C ASP A 136 -14.57 -2.92 0.91
N HIS A 137 -13.53 -2.44 0.24
CA HIS A 137 -13.42 -2.51 -1.22
C HIS A 137 -13.26 -3.94 -1.74
N ALA A 138 -12.53 -4.80 -1.01
CA ALA A 138 -12.36 -6.20 -1.38
C ALA A 138 -13.66 -6.98 -1.22
N GLU A 139 -14.42 -6.74 -0.16
CA GLU A 139 -15.74 -7.34 0.05
C GLU A 139 -16.73 -6.89 -1.03
N SER A 140 -16.80 -5.59 -1.32
CA SER A 140 -17.63 -5.02 -2.38
C SER A 140 -17.31 -5.67 -3.74
N THR A 141 -16.02 -5.80 -4.09
CA THR A 141 -15.60 -6.47 -5.32
C THR A 141 -16.13 -7.89 -5.40
N ARG A 142 -16.00 -8.67 -4.32
CA ARG A 142 -16.46 -10.06 -4.27
C ARG A 142 -17.98 -10.17 -4.38
N ALA A 143 -18.72 -9.29 -3.72
CA ALA A 143 -20.18 -9.26 -3.78
C ALA A 143 -20.68 -9.03 -5.23
N PHE A 144 -20.11 -8.04 -5.94
CA PHE A 144 -20.47 -7.81 -7.36
C PHE A 144 -20.15 -9.01 -8.26
N VAL A 145 -19.03 -9.68 -8.03
CA VAL A 145 -18.63 -10.86 -8.80
C VAL A 145 -19.57 -12.04 -8.52
N GLU A 146 -19.90 -12.31 -7.26
CA GLU A 146 -20.76 -13.43 -6.84
C GLU A 146 -22.20 -13.25 -7.33
N LEU A 147 -22.76 -12.07 -7.22
CA LEU A 147 -24.10 -11.75 -7.69
C LEU A 147 -24.20 -11.64 -9.21
N SER A 148 -23.05 -11.60 -9.90
CA SER A 148 -22.98 -11.35 -11.34
C SER A 148 -23.71 -10.06 -11.77
N GLU A 149 -23.77 -9.09 -10.86
CA GLU A 149 -24.44 -7.82 -11.11
C GLU A 149 -23.70 -7.00 -12.16
N LEU A 150 -24.48 -6.38 -13.05
CA LEU A 150 -23.97 -5.40 -14.01
C LEU A 150 -24.15 -4.01 -13.43
N ARG A 151 -23.12 -3.17 -13.61
CA ARG A 151 -23.13 -1.76 -13.22
C ARG A 151 -23.06 -0.89 -14.48
N ASP A 152 -23.64 0.30 -14.41
CA ASP A 152 -23.50 1.27 -15.49
C ASP A 152 -22.03 1.63 -15.71
N PRO A 153 -21.61 1.91 -16.96
CA PRO A 153 -20.27 2.43 -17.22
C PRO A 153 -20.01 3.68 -16.39
N GLU A 154 -18.79 3.84 -15.89
CA GLU A 154 -18.41 5.12 -15.30
C GLU A 154 -18.54 6.24 -16.33
N PRO A 155 -19.14 7.40 -15.97
CA PRO A 155 -19.19 8.53 -16.87
C PRO A 155 -17.78 8.89 -17.30
N GLU A 156 -17.57 9.03 -18.61
CA GLU A 156 -16.28 9.54 -19.10
C GLU A 156 -15.99 10.88 -18.44
N PRO A 157 -14.74 11.13 -17.97
CA PRO A 157 -14.38 12.44 -17.45
C PRO A 157 -14.67 13.46 -18.55
N VAL A 158 -15.53 14.44 -18.23
CA VAL A 158 -15.86 15.53 -19.14
C VAL A 158 -14.54 16.12 -19.64
N SER A 159 -14.23 15.89 -20.91
CA SER A 159 -13.05 16.47 -21.54
C SER A 159 -13.13 17.97 -21.37
N ALA A 160 -12.17 18.57 -20.67
CA ALA A 160 -12.10 20.01 -20.56
C ALA A 160 -12.17 20.60 -21.98
N GLU A 161 -13.16 21.46 -22.24
CA GLU A 161 -13.30 22.12 -23.53
C GLU A 161 -11.95 22.72 -23.95
N PRO A 162 -11.55 22.53 -25.22
CA PRO A 162 -10.30 23.11 -25.69
C PRO A 162 -10.39 24.63 -25.53
N LYS A 163 -9.44 25.22 -24.78
CA LYS A 163 -9.32 26.66 -24.61
C LYS A 163 -9.35 27.31 -26.01
N PRO A 164 -10.17 28.37 -26.24
CA PRO A 164 -10.17 29.08 -27.50
C PRO A 164 -8.75 29.57 -27.79
N ARG A 165 -8.31 29.33 -29.04
CA ARG A 165 -7.01 29.87 -29.51
C ARG A 165 -7.05 31.39 -29.44
N PRO A 166 -6.01 32.04 -28.92
CA PRO A 166 -5.89 33.48 -28.99
C PRO A 166 -5.82 33.90 -30.46
N ALA A 167 -6.55 35.00 -30.77
CA ALA A 167 -6.60 35.61 -32.08
C ALA A 167 -5.25 36.24 -32.50
#